data_1218dce95514638714b38d1ba4f9812e
#
_entry.id   1218dce95514638714b38d1ba4f9812e
#
_cell.length_a   1.000
_cell.length_b   1.000
_cell.length_c   1.000
_cell.angle_alpha   90.00
_cell.angle_beta   90.00
_cell.angle_gamma   90.00
#
_symmetry.space_group_name_H-M   'P 1'
#
loop_
_entity.id
_entity.type
_entity.pdbx_description
1 polymer ?
#
loop_
_entity_poly.entity_id
_entity_poly.type
_entity_poly.pdbx_seq_one_letter_code
_entity_poly.pdbx_strand_id
1 'polypeptide(L)'
;YRAATCTEPETCERCYEPRGVALGHDVKDWNVSKEATCTEQGTKEGICSRCGAKVSEAISKKEHTPGDWEITKDVTITSSGYVLPGEKERKCTVCGTVIDKSEYKVDVTTSQVNALSRASSYLDMGGFSYKSLVEQLEFEGFSNADATFAADHCGADWMKQVEQKAKSYMSFMGFSRSGLI
;
A
#
# COMPACT_ATOMS: atom_id res chain seq x y z
N TYR A 1 -52.92 -2.19 -35.94
CA TYR A 1 -51.76 -2.16 -35.03
C TYR A 1 -51.09 -0.78 -35.08
N ARG A 2 -50.85 -0.21 -33.94
CA ARG A 2 -49.99 0.99 -33.79
C ARG A 2 -48.52 0.54 -33.82
N ALA A 3 -47.76 1.09 -34.73
CA ALA A 3 -46.36 0.72 -34.90
C ALA A 3 -45.55 0.96 -33.64
N ALA A 4 -44.53 0.13 -33.42
CA ALA A 4 -43.57 0.30 -32.32
C ALA A 4 -42.84 1.64 -32.41
N THR A 5 -42.64 2.27 -31.27
CA THR A 5 -41.84 3.49 -31.10
C THR A 5 -40.49 3.17 -30.42
N CYS A 6 -39.67 4.16 -30.17
CA CYS A 6 -38.44 3.96 -29.45
C CYS A 6 -38.65 3.43 -28.02
N THR A 7 -39.79 3.73 -27.40
CA THR A 7 -40.08 3.42 -25.99
C THR A 7 -41.25 2.45 -25.80
N GLU A 8 -42.07 2.27 -26.83
CA GLU A 8 -43.28 1.42 -26.76
C GLU A 8 -43.24 0.32 -27.85
N PRO A 9 -43.65 -0.91 -27.53
CA PRO A 9 -43.79 -1.97 -28.51
C PRO A 9 -44.96 -1.71 -29.46
N GLU A 10 -45.01 -2.45 -30.57
CA GLU A 10 -46.20 -2.50 -31.43
C GLU A 10 -47.41 -2.94 -30.61
N THR A 11 -48.53 -2.26 -30.75
CA THR A 11 -49.72 -2.50 -29.92
C THR A 11 -50.95 -2.69 -30.81
N CYS A 12 -51.77 -3.71 -30.54
CA CYS A 12 -53.03 -3.93 -31.21
C CYS A 12 -54.03 -2.81 -30.84
N GLU A 13 -54.55 -2.08 -31.82
CA GLU A 13 -55.51 -0.99 -31.59
C GLU A 13 -56.88 -1.47 -31.10
N ARG A 14 -57.15 -2.76 -31.26
CA ARG A 14 -58.44 -3.32 -30.88
C ARG A 14 -58.49 -3.94 -29.50
N CYS A 15 -57.37 -4.66 -29.07
CA CYS A 15 -57.28 -5.32 -27.79
C CYS A 15 -56.22 -4.73 -26.87
N TYR A 16 -55.45 -3.76 -27.38
CA TYR A 16 -54.33 -3.10 -26.66
C TYR A 16 -53.22 -4.04 -26.23
N GLU A 17 -53.19 -5.28 -26.72
CA GLU A 17 -52.13 -6.23 -26.44
C GLU A 17 -50.83 -5.80 -27.13
N PRO A 18 -49.71 -5.74 -26.39
CA PRO A 18 -48.39 -5.44 -26.95
C PRO A 18 -47.86 -6.63 -27.75
N ARG A 19 -47.17 -6.35 -28.86
CA ARG A 19 -46.48 -7.35 -29.68
C ARG A 19 -45.05 -6.97 -29.92
N GLY A 20 -44.14 -7.88 -29.57
CA GLY A 20 -42.68 -7.64 -29.69
C GLY A 20 -42.15 -6.73 -28.62
N VAL A 21 -41.10 -5.97 -28.94
CA VAL A 21 -40.39 -5.04 -28.03
C VAL A 21 -40.33 -3.65 -28.65
N ALA A 22 -40.12 -2.63 -27.83
CA ALA A 22 -39.85 -1.28 -28.31
C ALA A 22 -38.55 -1.24 -29.16
N LEU A 23 -38.54 -0.35 -30.16
CA LEU A 23 -37.41 -0.25 -31.10
C LEU A 23 -36.09 0.21 -30.45
N GLY A 24 -36.15 0.76 -29.26
CA GLY A 24 -35.02 1.42 -28.61
C GLY A 24 -34.63 2.73 -29.29
N HIS A 25 -33.70 3.46 -28.69
CA HIS A 25 -33.17 4.66 -29.31
C HIS A 25 -32.02 4.31 -30.25
N ASP A 26 -31.92 4.98 -31.39
CA ASP A 26 -30.86 4.86 -32.38
C ASP A 26 -30.08 6.16 -32.41
N VAL A 27 -28.96 6.18 -31.67
CA VAL A 27 -28.06 7.33 -31.57
C VAL A 27 -26.82 7.04 -32.41
N LYS A 28 -26.61 7.81 -33.46
CA LYS A 28 -25.44 7.65 -34.37
C LYS A 28 -24.23 8.42 -33.87
N ASP A 29 -24.45 9.63 -33.37
CA ASP A 29 -23.39 10.54 -32.95
C ASP A 29 -23.46 10.78 -31.44
N TRP A 30 -22.46 10.29 -30.72
CA TRP A 30 -22.32 10.49 -29.32
C TRP A 30 -21.31 11.58 -29.02
N ASN A 31 -21.68 12.53 -28.15
CA ASN A 31 -20.78 13.52 -27.59
C ASN A 31 -20.50 13.19 -26.12
N VAL A 32 -19.22 13.14 -25.76
CA VAL A 32 -18.82 12.94 -24.35
C VAL A 32 -19.03 14.23 -23.59
N SER A 33 -20.01 14.24 -22.69
CA SER A 33 -20.31 15.38 -21.81
C SER A 33 -19.49 15.38 -20.53
N LYS A 34 -19.06 14.20 -20.07
CA LYS A 34 -18.16 14.00 -18.94
C LYS A 34 -17.23 12.82 -19.25
N GLU A 35 -15.93 13.05 -19.20
CA GLU A 35 -14.95 11.98 -19.32
C GLU A 35 -14.98 11.05 -18.10
N ALA A 36 -14.82 9.74 -18.35
CA ALA A 36 -14.63 8.77 -17.28
C ALA A 36 -13.24 8.90 -16.67
N THR A 37 -13.15 8.76 -15.36
CA THR A 37 -11.89 8.59 -14.62
C THR A 37 -11.81 7.17 -14.05
N CYS A 38 -10.75 6.82 -13.37
CA CYS A 38 -10.68 5.55 -12.65
C CYS A 38 -11.54 5.52 -11.36
N THR A 39 -12.01 6.68 -10.89
CA THR A 39 -12.86 6.79 -9.70
C THR A 39 -14.32 7.09 -10.04
N GLU A 40 -14.59 7.74 -11.17
CA GLU A 40 -15.92 8.16 -11.55
C GLU A 40 -16.27 7.71 -12.97
N GLN A 41 -17.54 7.37 -13.17
CA GLN A 41 -18.09 7.12 -14.49
C GLN A 41 -18.17 8.42 -15.29
N GLY A 42 -17.93 8.31 -16.58
CA GLY A 42 -18.20 9.36 -17.53
C GLY A 42 -19.66 9.34 -18.01
N THR A 43 -20.01 10.29 -18.83
CA THR A 43 -21.33 10.40 -19.47
C THR A 43 -21.17 10.82 -20.93
N LYS A 44 -21.87 10.13 -21.82
CA LYS A 44 -22.03 10.53 -23.22
C LYS A 44 -23.50 10.82 -23.52
N GLU A 45 -23.73 11.77 -24.38
CA GLU A 45 -25.07 12.22 -24.78
C GLU A 45 -25.17 12.24 -26.28
N GLY A 46 -26.36 11.99 -26.76
CA GLY A 46 -26.66 12.05 -28.19
C GLY A 46 -28.13 12.20 -28.47
N ILE A 47 -28.48 12.41 -29.74
CA ILE A 47 -29.84 12.59 -30.17
C ILE A 47 -30.29 11.37 -30.99
N CYS A 48 -31.41 10.78 -30.58
CA CYS A 48 -31.99 9.67 -31.30
C CYS A 48 -32.41 10.10 -32.72
N SER A 49 -31.93 9.40 -33.76
CA SER A 49 -32.23 9.69 -35.16
C SER A 49 -33.71 9.44 -35.53
N ARG A 50 -34.41 8.58 -34.75
CA ARG A 50 -35.80 8.22 -35.00
C ARG A 50 -36.82 9.15 -34.34
N CYS A 51 -36.58 9.54 -33.10
CA CYS A 51 -37.59 10.31 -32.32
C CYS A 51 -37.08 11.68 -31.86
N GLY A 52 -35.84 12.04 -32.13
CA GLY A 52 -35.27 13.34 -31.72
C GLY A 52 -35.03 13.48 -30.22
N ALA A 53 -35.24 12.44 -29.40
CA ALA A 53 -35.05 12.51 -27.98
C ALA A 53 -33.54 12.55 -27.63
N LYS A 54 -33.21 13.34 -26.64
CA LYS A 54 -31.85 13.33 -26.03
C LYS A 54 -31.68 12.05 -25.20
N VAL A 55 -30.66 11.31 -25.50
CA VAL A 55 -30.29 10.06 -24.81
C VAL A 55 -28.95 10.29 -24.10
N SER A 56 -28.85 9.80 -22.87
CA SER A 56 -27.62 9.84 -22.06
C SER A 56 -27.25 8.44 -21.66
N GLU A 57 -25.97 8.08 -21.82
CA GLU A 57 -25.42 6.79 -21.39
C GLU A 57 -24.17 7.00 -20.54
N ALA A 58 -24.00 6.14 -19.55
CA ALA A 58 -22.81 6.12 -18.73
C ALA A 58 -21.62 5.50 -19.50
N ILE A 59 -20.45 6.11 -19.36
CA ILE A 59 -19.18 5.54 -19.77
C ILE A 59 -18.56 4.85 -18.55
N SER A 60 -18.16 3.60 -18.69
CA SER A 60 -17.52 2.85 -17.60
C SER A 60 -16.28 3.56 -17.08
N LYS A 61 -16.01 3.40 -15.79
CA LYS A 61 -14.77 3.88 -15.20
C LYS A 61 -13.55 3.30 -15.93
N LYS A 62 -12.50 4.09 -16.04
CA LYS A 62 -11.21 3.62 -16.53
C LYS A 62 -10.58 2.68 -15.49
N GLU A 63 -9.76 1.75 -15.94
CA GLU A 63 -9.00 0.89 -15.05
C GLU A 63 -7.95 1.70 -14.29
N HIS A 64 -7.60 1.23 -13.10
CA HIS A 64 -6.51 1.83 -12.34
C HIS A 64 -5.15 1.47 -12.96
N THR A 65 -4.25 2.43 -13.02
CA THR A 65 -2.86 2.23 -13.45
C THR A 65 -2.00 1.97 -12.22
N PRO A 66 -1.51 0.74 -12.01
CA PRO A 66 -0.69 0.42 -10.84
C PRO A 66 0.63 1.16 -10.85
N GLY A 67 1.00 1.74 -9.72
CA GLY A 67 2.34 2.22 -9.41
C GLY A 67 3.23 1.13 -8.82
N ASP A 68 4.39 1.53 -8.35
CA ASP A 68 5.33 0.65 -7.64
C ASP A 68 4.80 0.24 -6.26
N TRP A 69 5.36 -0.84 -5.73
CA TRP A 69 5.09 -1.27 -4.37
C TRP A 69 5.80 -0.37 -3.37
N GLU A 70 5.05 0.18 -2.43
CA GLU A 70 5.55 0.95 -1.29
C GLU A 70 5.46 0.09 -0.03
N ILE A 71 6.55 0.00 0.74
CA ILE A 71 6.56 -0.68 2.04
C ILE A 71 5.82 0.24 3.02
N THR A 72 4.78 -0.29 3.65
CA THR A 72 3.99 0.42 4.67
C THR A 72 4.27 -0.07 6.08
N LYS A 73 4.83 -1.28 6.18
CA LYS A 73 5.29 -1.87 7.44
C LYS A 73 6.45 -2.79 7.16
N ASP A 74 7.55 -2.57 7.84
CA ASP A 74 8.73 -3.45 7.74
C ASP A 74 8.50 -4.82 8.38
N VAL A 75 9.27 -5.80 7.92
CA VAL A 75 9.33 -7.11 8.57
C VAL A 75 9.87 -6.94 9.99
N THR A 76 9.37 -7.73 10.92
CA THR A 76 9.92 -7.83 12.26
C THR A 76 10.54 -9.20 12.44
N ILE A 77 11.78 -9.25 12.90
CA ILE A 77 12.50 -10.50 13.16
C ILE A 77 12.73 -10.58 14.65
N THR A 78 12.23 -11.65 15.28
CA THR A 78 12.44 -11.88 16.70
C THR A 78 13.85 -12.41 16.95
N SER A 79 14.37 -12.26 18.17
CA SER A 79 15.66 -12.82 18.58
C SER A 79 15.77 -14.35 18.44
N SER A 80 14.62 -15.03 18.32
CA SER A 80 14.55 -16.46 18.02
C SER A 80 14.53 -16.77 16.51
N GLY A 81 14.62 -15.75 15.64
CA GLY A 81 14.63 -15.89 14.19
C GLY A 81 13.24 -16.05 13.55
N TYR A 82 12.17 -15.86 14.31
CA TYR A 82 10.82 -15.86 13.72
C TYR A 82 10.57 -14.56 12.96
N VAL A 83 10.19 -14.68 11.69
CA VAL A 83 9.92 -13.54 10.81
C VAL A 83 8.43 -13.23 10.79
N LEU A 84 8.04 -12.10 11.38
CA LEU A 84 6.72 -11.52 11.20
C LEU A 84 6.70 -10.76 9.86
N PRO A 85 5.70 -10.99 9.01
CA PRO A 85 5.65 -10.37 7.70
C PRO A 85 5.54 -8.85 7.80
N GLY A 86 6.18 -8.17 6.88
CA GLY A 86 5.94 -6.78 6.57
C GLY A 86 4.74 -6.62 5.65
N GLU A 87 4.30 -5.40 5.45
CA GLU A 87 3.19 -5.04 4.58
C GLU A 87 3.67 -4.07 3.51
N LYS A 88 3.16 -4.24 2.31
CA LYS A 88 3.38 -3.33 1.18
C LYS A 88 2.08 -3.08 0.46
N GLU A 89 1.93 -1.90 -0.08
CA GLU A 89 0.80 -1.52 -0.90
C GLU A 89 1.25 -0.85 -2.19
N ARG A 90 0.39 -0.86 -3.19
CA ARG A 90 0.59 -0.04 -4.38
C ARG A 90 -0.66 0.77 -4.68
N LYS A 91 -0.42 1.97 -5.15
CA LYS A 91 -1.46 2.96 -5.45
C LYS A 91 -1.59 3.17 -6.94
N CYS A 92 -2.76 3.58 -7.34
CA CYS A 92 -2.97 4.06 -8.70
C CYS A 92 -2.16 5.34 -8.93
N THR A 93 -1.35 5.38 -9.99
CA THR A 93 -0.54 6.56 -10.35
C THR A 93 -1.36 7.77 -10.75
N VAL A 94 -2.63 7.55 -11.12
CA VAL A 94 -3.54 8.61 -11.61
C VAL A 94 -4.38 9.22 -10.49
N CYS A 95 -4.95 8.39 -9.60
CA CYS A 95 -5.91 8.84 -8.58
C CYS A 95 -5.42 8.64 -7.14
N GLY A 96 -4.28 8.00 -6.91
CA GLY A 96 -3.71 7.77 -5.59
C GLY A 96 -4.42 6.69 -4.75
N THR A 97 -5.51 6.10 -5.24
CA THR A 97 -6.23 5.06 -4.50
C THR A 97 -5.36 3.81 -4.35
N VAL A 98 -5.33 3.23 -3.17
CA VAL A 98 -4.68 1.93 -2.92
C VAL A 98 -5.47 0.86 -3.68
N ILE A 99 -4.77 0.14 -4.55
CA ILE A 99 -5.36 -0.89 -5.42
C ILE A 99 -4.98 -2.30 -5.02
N ASP A 100 -3.81 -2.46 -4.40
CA ASP A 100 -3.36 -3.75 -3.90
C ASP A 100 -2.64 -3.61 -2.56
N LYS A 101 -2.77 -4.64 -1.73
CA LYS A 101 -2.00 -4.85 -0.51
C LYS A 101 -1.45 -6.26 -0.50
N SER A 102 -0.24 -6.42 -0.02
CA SER A 102 0.41 -7.72 0.08
C SER A 102 1.35 -7.76 1.27
N GLU A 103 1.48 -8.92 1.88
CA GLU A 103 2.55 -9.19 2.82
C GLU A 103 3.83 -9.55 2.07
N TYR A 104 4.97 -9.33 2.73
CA TYR A 104 6.26 -9.82 2.25
C TYR A 104 7.11 -10.31 3.43
N LYS A 105 8.03 -11.22 3.15
CA LYS A 105 8.98 -11.76 4.12
C LYS A 105 10.39 -11.65 3.54
N VAL A 106 11.36 -11.70 4.42
CA VAL A 106 12.77 -11.84 4.07
C VAL A 106 13.27 -13.21 4.55
N ASP A 107 14.16 -13.81 3.80
CA ASP A 107 14.84 -15.01 4.21
C ASP A 107 15.97 -14.61 5.20
N VAL A 108 16.05 -15.35 6.30
CA VAL A 108 17.01 -15.09 7.36
C VAL A 108 17.91 -16.31 7.53
N THR A 109 19.22 -16.10 7.49
CA THR A 109 20.19 -17.17 7.70
C THR A 109 20.37 -17.50 9.19
N THR A 110 20.86 -18.69 9.50
CA THR A 110 21.18 -19.08 10.89
C THR A 110 22.21 -18.12 11.52
N SER A 111 23.17 -17.62 10.74
CA SER A 111 24.17 -16.66 11.21
C SER A 111 23.51 -15.34 11.61
N GLN A 112 22.58 -14.83 10.81
CA GLN A 112 21.81 -13.63 11.12
C GLN A 112 20.94 -13.78 12.36
N VAL A 113 20.30 -14.92 12.55
CA VAL A 113 19.54 -15.22 13.78
C VAL A 113 20.43 -15.22 15.01
N ASN A 114 21.60 -15.85 14.91
CA ASN A 114 22.58 -15.88 16.02
C ASN A 114 23.09 -14.47 16.34
N ALA A 115 23.44 -13.67 15.32
CA ALA A 115 23.86 -12.28 15.50
C ALA A 115 22.75 -11.44 16.16
N LEU A 116 21.50 -11.62 15.75
CA LEU A 116 20.35 -10.90 16.31
C LEU A 116 20.10 -11.27 17.78
N SER A 117 20.21 -12.56 18.12
CA SER A 117 20.11 -13.02 19.52
C SER A 117 21.23 -12.41 20.40
N ARG A 118 22.45 -12.33 19.86
CA ARG A 118 23.57 -11.66 20.55
C ARG A 118 23.34 -10.16 20.71
N ALA A 119 22.89 -9.49 19.66
CA ALA A 119 22.53 -8.07 19.70
C ALA A 119 21.49 -7.79 20.81
N SER A 120 20.43 -8.59 20.90
CA SER A 120 19.43 -8.46 21.96
C SER A 120 20.06 -8.59 23.36
N SER A 121 20.95 -9.56 23.56
CA SER A 121 21.65 -9.75 24.84
C SER A 121 22.51 -8.54 25.23
N TYR A 122 23.17 -7.90 24.26
CA TYR A 122 23.94 -6.68 24.50
C TYR A 122 23.06 -5.48 24.83
N LEU A 123 21.92 -5.35 24.16
CA LEU A 123 20.97 -4.27 24.42
C LEU A 123 20.33 -4.35 25.79
N ASP A 124 20.13 -5.56 26.32
CA ASP A 124 19.64 -5.79 27.68
C ASP A 124 20.66 -5.30 28.74
N MET A 125 21.94 -5.42 28.46
CA MET A 125 22.99 -4.83 29.30
C MET A 125 23.05 -3.31 29.19
N GLY A 126 22.63 -2.76 28.07
CA GLY A 126 22.50 -1.34 27.81
C GLY A 126 23.76 -0.62 27.39
N GLY A 127 23.60 0.58 26.87
CA GLY A 127 24.68 1.50 26.58
C GLY A 127 25.44 1.26 25.27
N PHE A 128 24.84 0.63 24.30
CA PHE A 128 25.36 0.49 22.94
C PHE A 128 24.85 1.59 22.01
N SER A 129 25.70 2.09 21.13
CA SER A 129 25.30 2.78 19.91
C SER A 129 25.18 1.76 18.78
N TYR A 130 24.49 2.12 17.68
CA TYR A 130 24.42 1.30 16.49
C TYR A 130 25.81 0.81 16.05
N LYS A 131 26.76 1.77 15.89
CA LYS A 131 28.12 1.49 15.46
C LYS A 131 28.83 0.55 16.43
N SER A 132 28.76 0.82 17.74
CA SER A 132 29.48 0.01 18.74
C SER A 132 28.88 -1.40 18.86
N LEU A 133 27.60 -1.58 18.58
CA LEU A 133 26.97 -2.90 18.53
C LEU A 133 27.47 -3.70 17.33
N VAL A 134 27.52 -3.07 16.14
CA VAL A 134 28.07 -3.71 14.92
C VAL A 134 29.52 -4.12 15.16
N GLU A 135 30.38 -3.21 15.66
CA GLU A 135 31.80 -3.50 15.96
C GLU A 135 31.94 -4.63 16.98
N GLN A 136 31.07 -4.70 17.98
CA GLN A 136 31.10 -5.76 18.99
C GLN A 136 30.72 -7.13 18.39
N LEU A 137 29.72 -7.17 17.52
CA LEU A 137 29.34 -8.40 16.85
C LEU A 137 30.40 -8.88 15.85
N GLU A 138 31.05 -7.95 15.12
CA GLU A 138 32.20 -8.29 14.27
C GLU A 138 33.38 -8.85 15.09
N PHE A 139 33.66 -8.28 16.26
CA PHE A 139 34.70 -8.78 17.18
C PHE A 139 34.39 -10.22 17.65
N GLU A 140 33.11 -10.60 17.77
CA GLU A 140 32.71 -11.97 18.10
C GLU A 140 32.77 -12.92 16.89
N GLY A 141 33.12 -12.42 15.71
CA GLY A 141 33.32 -13.23 14.50
C GLY A 141 32.15 -13.28 13.54
N PHE A 142 31.10 -12.47 13.74
CA PHE A 142 30.06 -12.32 12.74
C PHE A 142 30.58 -11.50 11.56
N SER A 143 30.06 -11.77 10.36
CA SER A 143 30.37 -10.92 9.20
C SER A 143 29.77 -9.52 9.38
N ASN A 144 30.37 -8.50 8.76
CA ASN A 144 29.80 -7.15 8.77
C ASN A 144 28.33 -7.14 8.31
N ALA A 145 27.98 -7.96 7.30
CA ALA A 145 26.60 -8.08 6.80
C ALA A 145 25.65 -8.63 7.88
N ASP A 146 26.05 -9.66 8.63
CA ASP A 146 25.24 -10.25 9.70
C ASP A 146 25.15 -9.32 10.92
N ALA A 147 26.23 -8.64 11.25
CA ALA A 147 26.27 -7.66 12.35
C ALA A 147 25.39 -6.44 12.06
N THR A 148 25.45 -5.91 10.84
CA THR A 148 24.60 -4.82 10.38
C THR A 148 23.13 -5.25 10.37
N PHE A 149 22.84 -6.43 9.81
CA PHE A 149 21.51 -7.00 9.82
C PHE A 149 20.92 -7.10 11.23
N ALA A 150 21.72 -7.57 12.19
CA ALA A 150 21.29 -7.67 13.57
C ALA A 150 21.03 -6.29 14.21
N ALA A 151 21.87 -5.30 13.95
CA ALA A 151 21.68 -3.93 14.43
C ALA A 151 20.44 -3.25 13.83
N ASP A 152 20.11 -3.52 12.56
CA ASP A 152 18.94 -2.99 11.87
C ASP A 152 17.63 -3.61 12.40
N HIS A 153 17.67 -4.88 12.83
CA HIS A 153 16.46 -5.64 13.17
C HIS A 153 16.31 -5.96 14.67
N CYS A 154 17.24 -5.53 15.54
CA CYS A 154 17.16 -5.80 16.99
C CYS A 154 16.09 -4.96 17.73
N GLY A 155 15.43 -4.02 17.06
CA GLY A 155 14.39 -3.17 17.66
C GLY A 155 14.92 -2.19 18.71
N ALA A 156 16.21 -1.84 18.65
CA ALA A 156 16.82 -0.92 19.59
C ALA A 156 16.27 0.50 19.50
N ASP A 157 15.92 1.07 20.63
CA ASP A 157 15.77 2.52 20.78
C ASP A 157 17.17 3.12 21.08
N TRP A 158 17.84 3.57 20.02
CA TRP A 158 19.20 4.09 20.12
C TRP A 158 19.32 5.30 21.03
N MET A 159 18.30 6.15 21.13
CA MET A 159 18.30 7.29 22.05
C MET A 159 18.28 6.82 23.50
N LYS A 160 17.46 5.82 23.80
CA LYS A 160 17.42 5.20 25.13
C LYS A 160 18.73 4.51 25.49
N GLN A 161 19.39 3.86 24.53
CA GLN A 161 20.71 3.25 24.71
C GLN A 161 21.78 4.30 25.06
N VAL A 162 21.79 5.44 24.37
CA VAL A 162 22.69 6.56 24.66
C VAL A 162 22.42 7.14 26.06
N GLU A 163 21.16 7.30 26.44
CA GLU A 163 20.78 7.77 27.77
C GLU A 163 21.27 6.80 28.87
N GLN A 164 21.11 5.50 28.67
CA GLN A 164 21.63 4.49 29.60
C GLN A 164 23.15 4.56 29.74
N LYS A 165 23.87 4.73 28.63
CA LYS A 165 25.32 4.90 28.62
C LYS A 165 25.75 6.14 29.41
N ALA A 166 25.09 7.27 29.18
CA ALA A 166 25.34 8.51 29.87
C ALA A 166 25.12 8.35 31.40
N LYS A 167 24.02 7.73 31.80
CA LYS A 167 23.72 7.44 33.22
C LYS A 167 24.78 6.53 33.85
N SER A 168 25.24 5.51 33.15
CA SER A 168 26.30 4.63 33.60
C SER A 168 27.61 5.39 33.86
N TYR A 169 28.03 6.26 32.92
CA TYR A 169 29.22 7.11 33.14
C TYR A 169 29.05 8.05 34.32
N MET A 170 27.88 8.69 34.46
CA MET A 170 27.59 9.60 35.55
C MET A 170 27.62 8.91 36.93
N SER A 171 27.23 7.64 36.99
CA SER A 171 27.23 6.88 38.25
C SER A 171 28.63 6.39 38.67
N PHE A 172 29.55 6.18 37.70
CA PHE A 172 30.89 5.65 37.94
C PHE A 172 31.94 6.72 38.17
N MET A 173 31.81 7.88 37.52
CA MET A 173 32.75 8.97 37.63
C MET A 173 31.97 10.29 37.72
N GLY A 174 32.20 11.07 38.78
CA GLY A 174 31.63 12.40 38.96
C GLY A 174 32.12 13.39 37.90
N PHE A 175 31.67 13.21 36.63
CA PHE A 175 31.99 14.12 35.54
C PHE A 175 31.32 15.47 35.75
N SER A 176 32.09 16.55 35.54
CA SER A 176 31.48 17.86 35.35
C SER A 176 30.71 17.90 34.02
N ARG A 177 29.73 18.80 33.91
CA ARG A 177 28.94 19.01 32.67
C ARG A 177 29.83 19.21 31.42
N SER A 178 31.01 19.79 31.57
CA SER A 178 31.99 20.00 30.50
C SER A 178 32.83 18.77 30.16
N GLY A 179 32.80 17.72 30.97
CA GLY A 179 33.49 16.45 30.70
C GLY A 179 32.62 15.39 30.02
N LEU A 180 31.34 15.71 29.77
CA LEU A 180 30.37 14.85 29.10
C LEU A 180 30.10 15.22 27.62
N ILE A 181 30.74 16.29 27.15
CA ILE A 181 30.62 16.78 25.75
C ILE A 181 31.96 16.42 25.02
#